data_d442666acc9c74527ba86c4ccabe85e1
#
_entry.id   d442666acc9c74527ba86c4ccabe85e1
#
_cell.length_a   1.000
_cell.length_b   1.000
_cell.length_c   1.000
_cell.angle_alpha   90.00
_cell.angle_beta   90.00
_cell.angle_gamma   90.00
#
_symmetry.space_group_name_H-M   'P 1'
#
loop_
_entity.id
_entity.type
_entity.pdbx_description
1 polymer ?
#
loop_
_entity_poly.entity_id
_entity_poly.type
_entity_poly.pdbx_seq_one_letter_code
_entity_poly.pdbx_strand_id
1 'polypeptide(L)'
;MVSPNSSCQSNLIRLLAAIIIFCCTQEIMFVSINKLANQLPKDKPDNRAANALQEGLGGQFGEMRTMMQYLFQNFNFRGKAKPYQDLIKSVAGEEIGHVELISTTINMLLEGTTENAPPNELPLSPALDAANIHHFLVGAQSAMPVDSVGNPWSGSYVYNSGNLVLDLLYNLMLECTGRLQKCRLYAMSDNKAFRATVSYLIVRDLAHEKVFAKALESLGVNWDKTFPVPKTDSSKMPEVQELEKRNLHNQQWTFTNDKSGLGEIFNGESPFGDGEVEALDGLPEGFDIPQMPEDPQEYSPGLDKELKQKAKAGE
;
A
#
# COMPACT_ATOMS: atom_id res chain seq x y z
N MET A 1 50.15 11.35 44.81
CA MET A 1 49.10 10.56 44.15
C MET A 1 47.94 11.49 43.87
N VAL A 2 47.76 11.90 42.61
CA VAL A 2 46.69 12.81 42.22
C VAL A 2 45.59 11.92 41.65
N SER A 3 44.37 11.97 42.21
CA SER A 3 43.20 11.24 41.75
C SER A 3 42.68 11.83 40.42
N PRO A 4 42.27 11.01 39.42
CA PRO A 4 41.76 11.54 38.17
C PRO A 4 40.35 12.10 38.34
N ASN A 5 40.16 13.24 37.72
CA ASN A 5 39.01 14.14 37.70
C ASN A 5 37.69 13.46 37.23
N SER A 6 36.76 13.25 38.12
CA SER A 6 35.40 12.72 37.87
C SER A 6 34.51 13.65 37.02
N SER A 7 34.92 14.91 36.80
CA SER A 7 34.17 15.89 36.05
C SER A 7 34.31 15.75 34.52
N CYS A 8 35.40 15.13 34.03
CA CYS A 8 35.61 14.96 32.59
C CYS A 8 34.79 13.82 32.00
N GLN A 9 34.56 12.74 32.77
CA GLN A 9 33.73 11.61 32.33
C GLN A 9 32.24 11.96 32.27
N SER A 10 31.73 12.77 33.21
CA SER A 10 30.33 13.21 33.23
C SER A 10 29.99 14.14 32.05
N ASN A 11 30.95 14.97 31.64
CA ASN A 11 30.75 15.85 30.47
C ASN A 11 30.84 15.08 29.14
N LEU A 12 31.66 14.05 29.03
CA LEU A 12 31.75 13.18 27.84
C LEU A 12 30.46 12.36 27.63
N ILE A 13 29.91 11.82 28.73
CA ILE A 13 28.62 11.09 28.69
C ILE A 13 27.46 12.02 28.32
N ARG A 14 27.43 13.25 28.82
CA ARG A 14 26.42 14.26 28.46
C ARG A 14 26.56 14.71 27.01
N LEU A 15 27.80 14.83 26.49
CA LEU A 15 28.05 15.19 25.09
C LEU A 15 27.67 14.05 24.15
N LEU A 16 27.98 12.79 24.50
CA LEU A 16 27.56 11.60 23.75
C LEU A 16 26.05 11.41 23.79
N ALA A 17 25.40 11.63 24.93
CA ALA A 17 23.94 11.60 25.02
C ALA A 17 23.30 12.74 24.18
N ALA A 18 23.85 13.94 24.19
CA ALA A 18 23.38 15.05 23.34
C ALA A 18 23.61 14.78 21.86
N ILE A 19 24.73 14.14 21.47
CA ILE A 19 25.01 13.75 20.08
C ILE A 19 24.07 12.63 19.65
N ILE A 20 23.78 11.65 20.52
CA ILE A 20 22.80 10.59 20.23
C ILE A 20 21.39 11.15 20.11
N ILE A 21 21.00 12.09 20.96
CA ILE A 21 19.70 12.77 20.89
C ILE A 21 19.62 13.66 19.64
N PHE A 22 20.72 14.33 19.25
CA PHE A 22 20.76 15.17 18.04
C PHE A 22 20.81 14.33 16.74
N CYS A 23 21.32 13.09 16.78
CA CYS A 23 21.26 12.18 15.64
C CYS A 23 19.87 11.54 15.44
N CYS A 24 18.99 11.54 16.47
CA CYS A 24 17.63 11.00 16.38
C CYS A 24 16.55 12.00 15.99
N THR A 25 16.89 13.28 15.75
CA THR A 25 15.96 14.33 15.32
C THR A 25 16.30 14.88 13.95
N GLN A 26 16.76 14.06 13.01
CA GLN A 26 16.60 14.43 11.62
C GLN A 26 15.10 14.33 11.30
N GLU A 27 14.46 15.47 11.16
CA GLU A 27 13.13 15.56 10.55
C GLU A 27 13.27 15.12 9.08
N ILE A 28 13.08 13.81 8.87
CA ILE A 28 13.12 13.24 7.53
C ILE A 28 11.75 13.48 6.93
N MET A 29 11.66 14.23 5.82
CA MET A 29 10.40 14.49 5.13
C MET A 29 9.78 13.23 4.52
N PHE A 30 10.63 12.26 4.13
CA PHE A 30 10.20 10.99 3.57
C PHE A 30 11.11 9.86 4.07
N VAL A 31 10.50 8.81 4.60
CA VAL A 31 11.18 7.57 4.98
C VAL A 31 10.55 6.45 4.17
N SER A 32 11.35 5.78 3.35
CA SER A 32 10.97 4.52 2.71
C SER A 32 11.52 3.36 3.55
N ILE A 33 10.65 2.45 3.92
CA ILE A 33 11.01 1.19 4.55
C ILE A 33 10.93 0.12 3.47
N ASN A 34 12.03 -0.56 3.19
CA ASN A 34 12.07 -1.65 2.19
C ASN A 34 11.40 -2.93 2.75
N LYS A 35 10.11 -2.82 3.07
CA LYS A 35 9.25 -3.87 3.62
C LYS A 35 7.86 -3.75 3.05
N LEU A 36 7.19 -4.88 2.85
CA LEU A 36 5.81 -4.92 2.40
C LEU A 36 4.82 -4.88 3.58
N ALA A 37 3.64 -4.37 3.32
CA ALA A 37 2.54 -4.31 4.30
C ALA A 37 1.98 -5.68 4.66
N ASN A 38 2.14 -6.69 3.79
CA ASN A 38 1.71 -8.07 4.03
C ASN A 38 2.72 -9.08 3.48
N GLN A 39 2.74 -10.27 4.05
CA GLN A 39 3.57 -11.37 3.57
C GLN A 39 3.03 -11.92 2.23
N LEU A 40 3.92 -12.11 1.26
CA LEU A 40 3.59 -12.68 -0.04
C LEU A 40 4.16 -14.10 -0.15
N PRO A 41 3.31 -15.14 -0.09
CA PRO A 41 3.75 -16.51 -0.31
C PRO A 41 4.08 -16.74 -1.80
N LYS A 42 5.14 -17.50 -2.08
CA LYS A 42 5.46 -17.92 -3.46
C LYS A 42 4.42 -18.91 -3.98
N ASP A 43 4.10 -18.77 -5.27
CA ASP A 43 3.24 -19.69 -6.01
C ASP A 43 3.66 -19.72 -7.49
N LYS A 44 2.92 -20.44 -8.32
CA LYS A 44 3.18 -20.53 -9.76
C LYS A 44 2.87 -19.22 -10.46
N PRO A 45 3.55 -18.91 -11.58
CA PRO A 45 3.19 -17.79 -12.43
C PRO A 45 1.72 -17.86 -12.86
N ASP A 46 1.07 -16.68 -12.87
CA ASP A 46 -0.32 -16.53 -13.32
C ASP A 46 -0.50 -15.15 -13.97
N ASN A 47 -0.22 -15.07 -15.27
CA ASN A 47 -0.32 -13.81 -16.01
C ASN A 47 -1.75 -13.25 -16.09
N ARG A 48 -2.78 -14.11 -15.95
CA ARG A 48 -4.18 -13.67 -15.93
C ARG A 48 -4.53 -13.02 -14.59
N ALA A 49 -4.07 -13.60 -13.49
CA ALA A 49 -4.18 -12.98 -12.17
C ALA A 49 -3.39 -11.67 -12.10
N ALA A 50 -2.18 -11.63 -12.67
CA ALA A 50 -1.39 -10.40 -12.78
C ALA A 50 -2.17 -9.29 -13.50
N ASN A 51 -2.78 -9.61 -14.65
CA ASN A 51 -3.59 -8.64 -15.38
C ASN A 51 -4.86 -8.23 -14.62
N ALA A 52 -5.52 -9.13 -13.90
CA ALA A 52 -6.66 -8.79 -13.07
C ALA A 52 -6.27 -7.79 -11.95
N LEU A 53 -5.10 -7.97 -11.33
CA LEU A 53 -4.58 -7.03 -10.33
C LEU A 53 -4.27 -5.65 -10.89
N GLN A 54 -3.98 -5.51 -12.18
CA GLN A 54 -3.81 -4.19 -12.81
C GLN A 54 -5.06 -3.30 -12.63
N GLU A 55 -6.27 -3.89 -12.60
CA GLU A 55 -7.47 -3.12 -12.28
C GLU A 55 -7.44 -2.56 -10.86
N GLY A 56 -6.98 -3.36 -9.90
CA GLY A 56 -6.80 -2.92 -8.52
C GLY A 56 -5.67 -1.91 -8.32
N LEU A 57 -4.71 -1.85 -9.25
CA LEU A 57 -3.61 -0.87 -9.21
C LEU A 57 -3.99 0.43 -9.90
N GLY A 58 -4.19 0.39 -11.20
CA GLY A 58 -4.32 1.56 -12.07
C GLY A 58 -5.74 1.81 -12.60
N GLY A 59 -6.72 0.98 -12.22
CA GLY A 59 -8.12 1.18 -12.56
C GLY A 59 -8.74 2.38 -11.85
N GLN A 60 -9.95 2.72 -12.28
CA GLN A 60 -10.67 3.89 -11.76
C GLN A 60 -10.91 3.83 -10.22
N PHE A 61 -10.95 2.65 -9.63
CA PHE A 61 -11.14 2.42 -8.19
C PHE A 61 -9.95 1.65 -7.58
N GLY A 62 -8.78 1.76 -8.21
CA GLY A 62 -7.55 1.12 -7.76
C GLY A 62 -6.75 2.00 -6.79
N GLU A 63 -5.70 1.40 -6.20
CA GLU A 63 -4.90 2.01 -5.13
C GLU A 63 -4.15 3.27 -5.58
N MET A 64 -3.80 3.40 -6.85
CA MET A 64 -3.23 4.65 -7.36
C MET A 64 -4.21 5.82 -7.23
N ARG A 65 -5.51 5.57 -7.34
CA ARG A 65 -6.52 6.61 -7.17
C ARG A 65 -6.67 7.01 -5.71
N THR A 66 -6.84 6.05 -4.80
CA THR A 66 -7.01 6.33 -3.37
C THR A 66 -5.80 7.08 -2.84
N MET A 67 -4.60 6.61 -3.14
CA MET A 67 -3.34 7.28 -2.81
C MET A 67 -3.33 8.74 -3.29
N MET A 68 -3.54 8.98 -4.57
CA MET A 68 -3.46 10.32 -5.15
C MET A 68 -4.60 11.22 -4.68
N GLN A 69 -5.81 10.69 -4.53
CA GLN A 69 -6.95 11.47 -4.07
C GLN A 69 -6.72 11.98 -2.64
N TYR A 70 -6.29 11.12 -1.73
CA TYR A 70 -6.05 11.49 -0.33
C TYR A 70 -4.84 12.40 -0.18
N LEU A 71 -3.77 12.19 -0.96
CA LEU A 71 -2.63 13.10 -1.02
C LEU A 71 -3.06 14.52 -1.43
N PHE A 72 -3.89 14.67 -2.46
CA PHE A 72 -4.30 15.99 -2.92
C PHE A 72 -5.36 16.62 -2.02
N GLN A 73 -6.30 15.87 -1.49
CA GLN A 73 -7.31 16.39 -0.56
C GLN A 73 -6.65 16.95 0.71
N ASN A 74 -5.60 16.29 1.26
CA ASN A 74 -4.98 16.75 2.48
C ASN A 74 -4.39 18.16 2.37
N PHE A 75 -3.94 18.59 1.19
CA PHE A 75 -3.42 19.95 1.00
C PHE A 75 -4.50 21.05 1.14
N ASN A 76 -5.78 20.68 1.01
CA ASN A 76 -6.89 21.64 1.14
C ASN A 76 -7.29 21.90 2.59
N PHE A 77 -7.04 20.99 3.52
CA PHE A 77 -7.54 21.10 4.88
C PHE A 77 -6.53 21.84 5.77
N ARG A 78 -6.93 23.03 6.23
CA ARG A 78 -6.10 23.99 6.97
C ARG A 78 -6.84 24.53 8.18
N GLY A 79 -6.11 25.17 9.10
CA GLY A 79 -6.69 25.82 10.27
C GLY A 79 -7.46 24.82 11.13
N LYS A 80 -8.75 25.05 11.34
CA LYS A 80 -9.60 24.17 12.15
C LYS A 80 -9.78 22.76 11.55
N ALA A 81 -9.51 22.56 10.26
CA ALA A 81 -9.57 21.27 9.61
C ALA A 81 -8.26 20.47 9.69
N LYS A 82 -7.23 20.97 10.38
CA LYS A 82 -5.92 20.31 10.52
C LYS A 82 -6.01 18.87 11.05
N PRO A 83 -6.85 18.51 12.06
CA PRO A 83 -6.98 17.11 12.50
C PRO A 83 -7.41 16.17 11.39
N TYR A 84 -8.29 16.63 10.50
CA TYR A 84 -8.74 15.84 9.33
C TYR A 84 -7.69 15.78 8.23
N GLN A 85 -6.84 16.82 8.10
CA GLN A 85 -5.67 16.74 7.24
C GLN A 85 -4.74 15.60 7.67
N ASP A 86 -4.44 15.50 8.96
CA ASP A 86 -3.54 14.49 9.50
C ASP A 86 -4.15 13.08 9.35
N LEU A 87 -5.47 12.94 9.55
CA LEU A 87 -6.22 11.71 9.31
C LEU A 87 -6.10 11.26 7.84
N ILE A 88 -6.44 12.12 6.89
CA ILE A 88 -6.40 11.78 5.46
C ILE A 88 -4.97 11.50 4.99
N LYS A 89 -3.99 12.27 5.50
CA LYS A 89 -2.58 12.05 5.21
C LYS A 89 -2.09 10.69 5.70
N SER A 90 -2.58 10.23 6.85
CA SER A 90 -2.22 8.90 7.39
C SER A 90 -2.75 7.78 6.49
N VAL A 91 -4.01 7.90 6.04
CA VAL A 91 -4.56 6.94 5.05
C VAL A 91 -3.77 7.00 3.74
N ALA A 92 -3.48 8.20 3.21
CA ALA A 92 -2.67 8.36 1.99
C ALA A 92 -1.27 7.71 2.11
N GLY A 93 -0.65 7.80 3.29
CA GLY A 93 0.63 7.14 3.57
C GLY A 93 0.54 5.62 3.49
N GLU A 94 -0.55 5.05 3.98
CA GLU A 94 -0.81 3.60 3.88
C GLU A 94 -1.06 3.16 2.44
N GLU A 95 -1.78 3.96 1.65
CA GLU A 95 -2.06 3.67 0.24
C GLU A 95 -0.79 3.57 -0.63
N ILE A 96 0.29 4.26 -0.26
CA ILE A 96 1.60 4.07 -0.91
C ILE A 96 2.08 2.62 -0.75
N GLY A 97 1.94 2.07 0.45
CA GLY A 97 2.26 0.66 0.73
C GLY A 97 1.35 -0.33 0.00
N HIS A 98 0.09 0.02 -0.23
CA HIS A 98 -0.84 -0.79 -1.03
C HIS A 98 -0.44 -0.83 -2.51
N VAL A 99 -0.06 0.30 -3.08
CA VAL A 99 0.50 0.37 -4.45
C VAL A 99 1.75 -0.50 -4.57
N GLU A 100 2.67 -0.44 -3.58
CA GLU A 100 3.88 -1.27 -3.55
C GLU A 100 3.54 -2.76 -3.45
N LEU A 101 2.59 -3.14 -2.57
CA LEU A 101 2.16 -4.52 -2.38
C LEU A 101 1.56 -5.12 -3.67
N ILE A 102 0.64 -4.40 -4.32
CA ILE A 102 0.04 -4.84 -5.59
C ILE A 102 1.09 -4.95 -6.68
N SER A 103 1.94 -3.95 -6.84
CA SER A 103 2.96 -3.93 -7.89
C SER A 103 3.95 -5.09 -7.74
N THR A 104 4.40 -5.35 -6.51
CA THR A 104 5.26 -6.50 -6.20
C THR A 104 4.57 -7.82 -6.52
N THR A 105 3.28 -7.94 -6.19
CA THR A 105 2.51 -9.16 -6.48
C THR A 105 2.34 -9.38 -7.99
N ILE A 106 2.06 -8.33 -8.77
CA ILE A 106 1.99 -8.42 -10.23
C ILE A 106 3.32 -8.93 -10.79
N ASN A 107 4.45 -8.38 -10.34
CA ASN A 107 5.77 -8.83 -10.78
C ASN A 107 6.00 -10.31 -10.46
N MET A 108 5.67 -10.75 -9.24
CA MET A 108 5.77 -12.17 -8.85
C MET A 108 4.89 -13.10 -9.67
N LEU A 109 3.70 -12.66 -10.05
CA LEU A 109 2.77 -13.45 -10.87
C LEU A 109 3.22 -13.57 -12.33
N LEU A 110 4.00 -12.60 -12.81
CA LEU A 110 4.58 -12.62 -14.16
C LEU A 110 5.91 -13.38 -14.21
N GLU A 111 6.62 -13.51 -13.08
CA GLU A 111 7.90 -14.19 -12.98
C GLU A 111 7.79 -15.64 -13.47
N GLY A 112 8.72 -16.06 -14.30
CA GLY A 112 8.76 -17.42 -14.84
C GLY A 112 7.77 -17.71 -15.98
N THR A 113 6.93 -16.77 -16.38
CA THR A 113 5.98 -16.97 -17.50
C THR A 113 6.71 -17.35 -18.79
N THR A 114 7.93 -16.88 -18.99
CA THR A 114 8.71 -17.10 -20.21
C THR A 114 9.91 -18.05 -20.01
N GLU A 115 10.12 -18.58 -18.81
CA GLU A 115 11.26 -19.47 -18.51
C GLU A 115 11.23 -20.80 -19.25
N ASN A 116 10.05 -21.26 -19.64
CA ASN A 116 9.83 -22.56 -20.27
C ASN A 116 9.46 -22.44 -21.75
N ALA A 117 10.02 -21.47 -22.47
CA ALA A 117 9.86 -21.42 -23.92
C ALA A 117 10.40 -22.72 -24.54
N PRO A 118 9.63 -23.38 -25.43
CA PRO A 118 10.10 -24.59 -26.12
C PRO A 118 11.45 -24.32 -26.82
N PRO A 119 12.38 -25.31 -26.87
CA PRO A 119 13.73 -25.10 -27.42
C PRO A 119 13.78 -24.57 -28.83
N ASN A 120 12.70 -24.79 -29.61
CA ASN A 120 12.58 -24.36 -31.00
C ASN A 120 11.84 -23.03 -31.18
N GLU A 121 11.40 -22.43 -30.11
CA GLU A 121 10.64 -21.20 -30.13
C GLU A 121 11.51 -20.01 -29.64
N LEU A 122 11.09 -18.80 -30.00
CA LEU A 122 11.71 -17.59 -29.51
C LEU A 122 11.44 -17.42 -28.01
N PRO A 123 12.36 -16.83 -27.23
CA PRO A 123 12.27 -16.76 -25.79
C PRO A 123 11.01 -16.08 -25.25
N LEU A 124 10.40 -15.15 -25.99
CA LEU A 124 9.17 -14.46 -25.61
C LEU A 124 7.89 -15.09 -26.18
N SER A 125 7.98 -16.21 -26.91
CA SER A 125 6.78 -16.84 -27.48
C SER A 125 5.70 -17.15 -26.43
N PRO A 126 6.00 -17.56 -25.17
CA PRO A 126 4.96 -17.78 -24.17
C PRO A 126 4.23 -16.49 -23.75
N ALA A 127 4.82 -15.33 -24.00
CA ALA A 127 4.16 -14.04 -23.71
C ALA A 127 3.00 -13.73 -24.65
N LEU A 128 2.94 -14.38 -25.82
CA LEU A 128 1.81 -14.23 -26.76
C LEU A 128 0.48 -14.74 -26.17
N ASP A 129 0.54 -15.67 -25.23
CA ASP A 129 -0.63 -16.21 -24.54
C ASP A 129 -0.98 -15.40 -23.27
N ALA A 130 -0.25 -14.33 -22.99
CA ALA A 130 -0.52 -13.49 -21.84
C ALA A 130 -1.82 -12.69 -22.03
N ALA A 131 -2.55 -12.48 -20.94
CA ALA A 131 -3.77 -11.66 -20.94
C ALA A 131 -3.51 -10.21 -21.36
N ASN A 132 -2.31 -9.70 -21.04
CA ASN A 132 -1.86 -8.37 -21.42
C ASN A 132 -0.39 -8.42 -21.84
N ILE A 133 -0.15 -8.38 -23.14
CA ILE A 133 1.21 -8.43 -23.71
C ILE A 133 2.06 -7.20 -23.38
N HIS A 134 1.44 -6.09 -22.95
CA HIS A 134 2.17 -4.88 -22.55
C HIS A 134 3.07 -5.15 -21.32
N HIS A 135 2.73 -6.08 -20.44
CA HIS A 135 3.59 -6.51 -19.35
C HIS A 135 4.99 -6.93 -19.83
N PHE A 136 5.08 -7.51 -21.03
CA PHE A 136 6.33 -8.02 -21.61
C PHE A 136 6.95 -7.04 -22.61
N LEU A 137 6.14 -6.36 -23.41
CA LEU A 137 6.65 -5.48 -24.45
C LEU A 137 7.07 -4.08 -23.94
N VAL A 138 6.41 -3.60 -22.89
CA VAL A 138 6.58 -2.26 -22.35
C VAL A 138 7.18 -2.30 -20.94
N GLY A 139 6.65 -3.19 -20.10
CA GLY A 139 6.94 -3.26 -18.68
C GLY A 139 8.06 -4.23 -18.29
N ALA A 140 8.67 -4.97 -19.19
CA ALA A 140 9.68 -5.99 -18.90
C ALA A 140 9.28 -6.94 -17.77
N GLN A 141 8.09 -7.53 -17.86
CA GLN A 141 7.44 -8.37 -16.83
C GLN A 141 7.15 -7.64 -15.53
N SER A 142 6.72 -6.39 -15.59
CA SER A 142 6.43 -5.60 -14.39
C SER A 142 5.03 -4.98 -14.41
N ALA A 143 4.59 -4.56 -13.22
CA ALA A 143 3.41 -3.76 -13.03
C ALA A 143 3.54 -2.43 -13.80
N MET A 144 2.41 -1.93 -14.26
CA MET A 144 2.32 -0.68 -15.03
C MET A 144 1.24 0.23 -14.41
N PRO A 145 1.33 1.55 -14.58
CA PRO A 145 0.30 2.49 -14.13
C PRO A 145 -0.91 2.51 -15.09
N VAL A 146 -1.53 1.34 -15.29
CA VAL A 146 -2.67 1.13 -16.21
C VAL A 146 -3.72 0.24 -15.54
N ASP A 147 -4.93 0.25 -16.10
CA ASP A 147 -5.98 -0.72 -15.75
C ASP A 147 -5.77 -2.09 -16.42
N SER A 148 -6.69 -3.02 -16.20
CA SER A 148 -6.61 -4.40 -16.73
C SER A 148 -6.78 -4.50 -18.26
N VAL A 149 -7.21 -3.45 -18.92
CA VAL A 149 -7.32 -3.40 -20.39
C VAL A 149 -6.28 -2.48 -21.04
N GLY A 150 -5.33 -1.98 -20.24
CA GLY A 150 -4.20 -1.19 -20.71
C GLY A 150 -4.47 0.31 -20.83
N ASN A 151 -5.58 0.83 -20.32
CA ASN A 151 -5.80 2.27 -20.28
C ASN A 151 -4.90 2.92 -19.23
N PRO A 152 -4.16 3.98 -19.58
CA PRO A 152 -3.32 4.68 -18.62
C PRO A 152 -4.13 5.24 -17.46
N TRP A 153 -3.59 5.16 -16.25
CA TRP A 153 -4.15 5.84 -15.08
C TRP A 153 -4.28 7.35 -15.35
N SER A 154 -5.38 7.94 -14.92
CA SER A 154 -5.68 9.34 -15.19
C SER A 154 -5.87 10.16 -13.92
N GLY A 155 -5.24 11.32 -13.83
CA GLY A 155 -5.48 12.30 -12.78
C GLY A 155 -6.93 12.79 -12.70
N SER A 156 -7.73 12.59 -13.76
CA SER A 156 -9.16 12.89 -13.78
C SER A 156 -9.99 11.98 -12.85
N TYR A 157 -9.42 10.89 -12.36
CA TYR A 157 -10.04 10.03 -11.35
C TYR A 157 -10.08 10.70 -9.96
N VAL A 158 -9.19 11.65 -9.70
CA VAL A 158 -9.06 12.30 -8.38
C VAL A 158 -10.23 13.27 -8.16
N TYR A 159 -11.02 12.99 -7.12
CA TYR A 159 -12.05 13.91 -6.64
C TYR A 159 -11.49 14.75 -5.49
N ASN A 160 -11.58 16.05 -5.63
CA ASN A 160 -11.06 17.00 -4.66
C ASN A 160 -11.88 18.30 -4.72
N SER A 161 -12.92 18.39 -3.89
CA SER A 161 -13.83 19.55 -3.89
C SER A 161 -13.34 20.71 -3.03
N GLY A 162 -12.44 20.43 -2.05
CA GLY A 162 -12.06 21.37 -1.00
C GLY A 162 -13.13 21.57 0.08
N ASN A 163 -14.25 20.85 0.00
CA ASN A 163 -15.25 20.79 1.05
C ASN A 163 -15.04 19.53 1.89
N LEU A 164 -14.73 19.69 3.17
CA LEU A 164 -14.37 18.60 4.06
C LEU A 164 -15.43 17.49 4.10
N VAL A 165 -16.70 17.85 4.25
CA VAL A 165 -17.80 16.85 4.34
C VAL A 165 -17.98 16.11 3.03
N LEU A 166 -17.98 16.81 1.90
CA LEU A 166 -18.13 16.18 0.57
C LEU A 166 -16.94 15.27 0.26
N ASP A 167 -15.73 15.70 0.58
CA ASP A 167 -14.54 14.89 0.33
C ASP A 167 -14.54 13.63 1.20
N LEU A 168 -14.91 13.72 2.48
CA LEU A 168 -15.03 12.56 3.38
C LEU A 168 -16.15 11.60 2.96
N LEU A 169 -17.33 12.09 2.55
CA LEU A 169 -18.42 11.25 2.03
C LEU A 169 -17.99 10.51 0.75
N TYR A 170 -17.29 11.22 -0.14
CA TYR A 170 -16.80 10.59 -1.37
C TYR A 170 -15.74 9.55 -1.08
N ASN A 171 -14.85 9.79 -0.11
CA ASN A 171 -13.84 8.83 0.30
C ASN A 171 -14.46 7.57 0.90
N LEU A 172 -15.46 7.70 1.79
CA LEU A 172 -16.20 6.56 2.32
C LEU A 172 -16.82 5.70 1.19
N MET A 173 -17.45 6.35 0.20
CA MET A 173 -18.02 5.64 -0.96
C MET A 173 -16.93 5.02 -1.84
N LEU A 174 -15.79 5.68 -2.00
CA LEU A 174 -14.66 5.19 -2.79
C LEU A 174 -14.08 3.90 -2.18
N GLU A 175 -13.85 3.87 -0.88
CA GLU A 175 -13.39 2.68 -0.16
C GLU A 175 -14.38 1.51 -0.28
N CYS A 176 -15.68 1.78 -0.07
CA CYS A 176 -16.72 0.76 -0.26
C CYS A 176 -16.69 0.17 -1.68
N THR A 177 -16.46 1.01 -2.70
CA THR A 177 -16.39 0.58 -4.10
C THR A 177 -15.12 -0.23 -4.37
N GLY A 178 -13.98 0.23 -3.86
CA GLY A 178 -12.69 -0.46 -3.96
C GLY A 178 -12.73 -1.82 -3.29
N ARG A 179 -13.26 -1.90 -2.06
CA ARG A 179 -13.43 -3.16 -1.33
C ARG A 179 -14.33 -4.14 -2.08
N LEU A 180 -15.46 -3.70 -2.64
CA LEU A 180 -16.33 -4.55 -3.45
C LEU A 180 -15.61 -5.07 -4.71
N GLN A 181 -14.82 -4.24 -5.37
CA GLN A 181 -13.98 -4.65 -6.49
C GLN A 181 -12.98 -5.72 -6.07
N LYS A 182 -12.31 -5.55 -4.94
CA LYS A 182 -11.35 -6.52 -4.40
C LYS A 182 -12.00 -7.85 -4.00
N CYS A 183 -13.23 -7.83 -3.48
CA CYS A 183 -14.01 -9.06 -3.26
C CYS A 183 -14.27 -9.82 -4.57
N ARG A 184 -14.51 -9.11 -5.67
CA ARG A 184 -14.64 -9.74 -7.01
C ARG A 184 -13.31 -10.28 -7.51
N LEU A 185 -12.21 -9.53 -7.32
CA LEU A 185 -10.88 -10.02 -7.64
C LEU A 185 -10.55 -11.30 -6.86
N TYR A 186 -10.82 -11.34 -5.56
CA TYR A 186 -10.58 -12.53 -4.73
C TYR A 186 -11.21 -13.80 -5.33
N ALA A 187 -12.38 -13.68 -5.95
CA ALA A 187 -13.08 -14.80 -6.58
C ALA A 187 -12.50 -15.22 -7.95
N MET A 188 -11.52 -14.49 -8.50
CA MET A 188 -10.99 -14.75 -9.85
C MET A 188 -9.80 -15.70 -9.88
N SER A 189 -9.02 -15.82 -8.79
CA SER A 189 -7.84 -16.67 -8.76
C SER A 189 -7.67 -17.31 -7.37
N ASP A 190 -7.11 -18.52 -7.35
CA ASP A 190 -6.70 -19.24 -6.13
C ASP A 190 -5.18 -19.16 -5.89
N ASN A 191 -4.45 -18.42 -6.70
CA ASN A 191 -3.03 -18.18 -6.52
C ASN A 191 -2.78 -17.55 -5.14
N LYS A 192 -1.82 -18.08 -4.39
CA LYS A 192 -1.58 -17.70 -3.00
C LYS A 192 -1.11 -16.26 -2.83
N ALA A 193 -0.21 -15.79 -3.70
CA ALA A 193 0.27 -14.41 -3.65
C ALA A 193 -0.86 -13.42 -3.99
N PHE A 194 -1.64 -13.73 -5.01
CA PHE A 194 -2.82 -12.96 -5.38
C PHE A 194 -3.82 -12.85 -4.22
N ARG A 195 -4.20 -13.99 -3.60
CA ARG A 195 -5.13 -14.00 -2.48
C ARG A 195 -4.61 -13.30 -1.25
N ALA A 196 -3.33 -13.47 -0.91
CA ALA A 196 -2.72 -12.77 0.20
C ALA A 196 -2.80 -11.24 0.03
N THR A 197 -2.50 -10.74 -1.16
CA THR A 197 -2.62 -9.32 -1.51
C THR A 197 -4.05 -8.83 -1.43
N VAL A 198 -4.95 -9.47 -2.17
CA VAL A 198 -6.35 -9.02 -2.25
C VAL A 198 -7.05 -9.09 -0.90
N SER A 199 -6.79 -10.14 -0.10
CA SER A 199 -7.35 -10.27 1.25
C SER A 199 -6.89 -9.17 2.19
N TYR A 200 -5.61 -8.81 2.15
CA TYR A 200 -5.07 -7.71 2.94
C TYR A 200 -5.79 -6.40 2.58
N LEU A 201 -5.89 -6.09 1.31
CA LEU A 201 -6.54 -4.86 0.84
C LEU A 201 -8.03 -4.81 1.20
N ILE A 202 -8.77 -5.93 1.11
CA ILE A 202 -10.18 -6.00 1.54
C ILE A 202 -10.33 -5.58 3.02
N VAL A 203 -9.42 -6.05 3.87
CA VAL A 203 -9.46 -5.75 5.31
C VAL A 203 -9.04 -4.30 5.57
N ARG A 204 -8.08 -3.78 4.82
CA ARG A 204 -7.62 -2.39 4.98
C ARG A 204 -8.65 -1.38 4.47
N ASP A 205 -9.28 -1.64 3.33
CA ASP A 205 -10.38 -0.80 2.84
C ASP A 205 -11.50 -0.70 3.89
N LEU A 206 -11.83 -1.80 4.59
CA LEU A 206 -12.80 -1.77 5.67
C LEU A 206 -12.34 -0.88 6.84
N ALA A 207 -11.05 -0.87 7.17
CA ALA A 207 -10.52 0.05 8.16
C ALA A 207 -10.62 1.51 7.70
N HIS A 208 -10.27 1.80 6.44
CA HIS A 208 -10.40 3.15 5.86
C HIS A 208 -11.85 3.63 5.78
N GLU A 209 -12.81 2.75 5.46
CA GLU A 209 -14.24 3.07 5.57
C GLU A 209 -14.59 3.56 6.97
N LYS A 210 -14.13 2.87 8.02
CA LYS A 210 -14.36 3.26 9.41
C LYS A 210 -13.70 4.59 9.77
N VAL A 211 -12.49 4.84 9.26
CA VAL A 211 -11.79 6.11 9.43
C VAL A 211 -12.64 7.27 8.90
N PHE A 212 -13.13 7.17 7.67
CA PHE A 212 -13.95 8.22 7.07
C PHE A 212 -15.33 8.33 7.70
N ALA A 213 -15.95 7.22 8.11
CA ALA A 213 -17.21 7.22 8.84
C ALA A 213 -17.08 7.94 10.19
N LYS A 214 -16.05 7.64 10.98
CA LYS A 214 -15.77 8.31 12.26
C LYS A 214 -15.48 9.81 12.08
N ALA A 215 -14.76 10.17 11.03
CA ALA A 215 -14.50 11.58 10.70
C ALA A 215 -15.82 12.33 10.41
N LEU A 216 -16.75 11.70 9.67
CA LEU A 216 -18.08 12.27 9.41
C LEU A 216 -18.91 12.40 10.69
N GLU A 217 -18.92 11.39 11.56
CA GLU A 217 -19.60 11.42 12.85
C GLU A 217 -19.08 12.54 13.73
N SER A 218 -17.76 12.76 13.79
CA SER A 218 -17.15 13.85 14.57
C SER A 218 -17.55 15.25 14.08
N LEU A 219 -18.00 15.36 12.81
CA LEU A 219 -18.56 16.56 12.21
C LEU A 219 -20.09 16.67 12.38
N GLY A 220 -20.72 15.73 13.09
CA GLY A 220 -22.18 15.67 13.27
C GLY A 220 -22.93 15.22 12.01
N VAL A 221 -22.26 14.60 11.06
CA VAL A 221 -22.88 14.08 9.83
C VAL A 221 -23.42 12.67 10.07
N ASN A 222 -24.73 12.51 9.91
CA ASN A 222 -25.42 11.21 10.02
C ASN A 222 -25.38 10.51 8.67
N TRP A 223 -24.25 9.87 8.37
CA TRP A 223 -23.97 9.26 7.08
C TRP A 223 -24.74 7.95 6.87
N ASP A 224 -24.98 7.14 7.89
CA ASP A 224 -25.54 5.80 7.86
C ASP A 224 -26.98 5.74 7.37
N LYS A 225 -27.77 6.76 7.62
CA LYS A 225 -29.13 6.88 7.10
C LYS A 225 -29.22 7.18 5.62
N THR A 226 -28.18 7.83 5.10
CA THR A 226 -28.14 8.30 3.70
C THR A 226 -27.35 7.34 2.83
N PHE A 227 -26.30 6.73 3.37
CA PHE A 227 -25.39 5.82 2.68
C PHE A 227 -25.15 4.54 3.48
N PRO A 228 -26.09 3.56 3.39
CA PRO A 228 -25.87 2.28 4.04
C PRO A 228 -24.68 1.57 3.38
N VAL A 229 -23.62 1.34 4.16
CA VAL A 229 -22.42 0.64 3.69
C VAL A 229 -22.73 -0.85 3.51
N PRO A 230 -22.49 -1.45 2.34
CA PRO A 230 -22.69 -2.87 2.14
C PRO A 230 -21.75 -3.70 3.01
N LYS A 231 -22.27 -4.68 3.72
CA LYS A 231 -21.43 -5.64 4.47
C LYS A 231 -20.80 -6.64 3.52
N THR A 232 -19.54 -6.98 3.78
CA THR A 232 -18.85 -8.06 3.08
C THR A 232 -19.10 -9.38 3.82
N ASP A 233 -19.44 -10.42 3.08
CA ASP A 233 -19.49 -11.78 3.61
C ASP A 233 -18.13 -12.46 3.41
N SER A 234 -17.30 -12.48 4.45
CA SER A 234 -15.99 -13.12 4.45
C SER A 234 -16.04 -14.63 4.71
N SER A 235 -17.22 -15.23 4.86
CA SER A 235 -17.38 -16.66 5.24
C SER A 235 -16.67 -17.65 4.30
N LYS A 236 -16.44 -17.26 3.04
CA LYS A 236 -15.74 -18.05 2.02
C LYS A 236 -14.34 -17.50 1.68
N MET A 237 -13.81 -16.63 2.53
CA MET A 237 -12.52 -15.95 2.34
C MET A 237 -11.61 -16.19 3.57
N PRO A 238 -11.02 -17.40 3.71
CA PRO A 238 -10.26 -17.76 4.91
C PRO A 238 -9.08 -16.81 5.19
N GLU A 239 -8.43 -16.29 4.16
CA GLU A 239 -7.32 -15.34 4.32
C GLU A 239 -7.82 -13.98 4.86
N VAL A 240 -9.01 -13.53 4.45
CA VAL A 240 -9.67 -12.33 5.02
C VAL A 240 -9.99 -12.56 6.49
N GLN A 241 -10.62 -13.70 6.84
CA GLN A 241 -10.95 -14.03 8.21
C GLN A 241 -9.73 -14.09 9.13
N GLU A 242 -8.58 -14.56 8.62
CA GLU A 242 -7.35 -14.60 9.40
C GLU A 242 -6.83 -13.19 9.72
N LEU A 243 -6.93 -12.25 8.78
CA LEU A 243 -6.57 -10.85 8.99
C LEU A 243 -7.60 -10.13 9.90
N GLU A 244 -8.88 -10.45 9.78
CA GLU A 244 -9.93 -9.96 10.69
C GLU A 244 -9.69 -10.44 12.13
N LYS A 245 -9.27 -11.69 12.36
CA LYS A 245 -8.88 -12.19 13.69
C LYS A 245 -7.70 -11.44 14.30
N ARG A 246 -6.80 -10.91 13.48
CA ARG A 246 -5.71 -10.01 13.90
C ARG A 246 -6.18 -8.59 14.17
N ASN A 247 -7.46 -8.32 14.05
CA ASN A 247 -8.11 -7.02 14.27
C ASN A 247 -7.64 -5.90 13.32
N LEU A 248 -7.06 -6.22 12.15
CA LEU A 248 -6.52 -5.23 11.22
C LEU A 248 -7.59 -4.30 10.62
N HIS A 249 -8.83 -4.72 10.57
CA HIS A 249 -9.99 -3.93 10.09
C HIS A 249 -10.47 -2.89 11.10
N ASN A 250 -9.95 -2.89 12.33
CA ASN A 250 -10.28 -1.95 13.39
C ASN A 250 -9.10 -1.05 13.79
N GLN A 251 -7.99 -1.14 13.08
CA GLN A 251 -6.76 -0.42 13.37
C GLN A 251 -6.43 0.56 12.25
N GLN A 252 -5.95 1.75 12.59
CA GLN A 252 -5.40 2.72 11.66
C GLN A 252 -4.07 3.24 12.16
N TRP A 253 -3.03 3.16 11.33
CA TRP A 253 -1.70 3.68 11.65
C TRP A 253 -1.61 5.17 11.34
N THR A 254 -0.85 5.89 12.14
CA THR A 254 -0.72 7.35 12.01
C THR A 254 0.28 7.80 10.95
N PHE A 255 1.23 6.96 10.55
CA PHE A 255 2.27 7.25 9.56
C PHE A 255 2.99 8.59 9.77
N THR A 256 3.04 9.08 10.99
CA THR A 256 3.69 10.34 11.36
C THR A 256 4.39 10.19 12.70
N ASN A 257 5.47 10.96 12.89
CA ASN A 257 6.17 11.03 14.18
C ASN A 257 5.54 12.06 15.12
N ASP A 258 4.65 12.91 14.65
CA ASP A 258 3.92 13.89 15.44
C ASP A 258 2.65 13.26 16.02
N LYS A 259 2.23 13.74 17.19
CA LYS A 259 0.92 13.41 17.73
C LYS A 259 -0.14 13.92 16.77
N SER A 260 -0.74 13.00 16.02
CA SER A 260 -1.83 13.33 15.12
C SER A 260 -3.15 13.39 15.88
N GLY A 261 -4.08 14.23 15.44
CA GLY A 261 -5.45 14.23 15.96
C GLY A 261 -6.27 12.99 15.55
N LEU A 262 -5.65 11.99 14.89
CA LEU A 262 -6.33 10.80 14.43
C LEU A 262 -7.00 10.03 15.59
N GLY A 263 -6.30 9.82 16.70
CA GLY A 263 -6.85 9.11 17.86
C GLY A 263 -8.05 9.80 18.48
N GLU A 264 -8.08 11.13 18.48
CA GLU A 264 -9.22 11.91 19.00
C GLU A 264 -10.49 11.73 18.15
N ILE A 265 -10.34 11.44 16.85
CA ILE A 265 -11.44 11.24 15.92
C ILE A 265 -11.81 9.77 15.82
N PHE A 266 -10.83 8.86 15.76
CA PHE A 266 -11.04 7.48 15.35
C PHE A 266 -11.30 6.55 16.53
N ASN A 267 -10.61 6.69 17.68
CA ASN A 267 -10.72 5.75 18.79
C ASN A 267 -12.12 5.63 19.35
N GLY A 268 -12.48 4.42 19.80
CA GLY A 268 -13.73 4.10 20.47
C GLY A 268 -14.59 3.10 19.72
N GLU A 269 -15.91 3.17 19.91
CA GLU A 269 -16.83 2.24 19.27
C GLU A 269 -16.81 2.32 17.73
N SER A 270 -16.76 1.17 17.06
CA SER A 270 -16.81 1.09 15.61
C SER A 270 -18.14 1.63 15.08
N PRO A 271 -18.12 2.48 14.04
CA PRO A 271 -19.33 2.99 13.42
C PRO A 271 -20.18 1.89 12.73
N PHE A 272 -19.62 0.68 12.59
CA PHE A 272 -20.31 -0.48 12.01
C PHE A 272 -20.80 -1.47 13.05
N GLY A 273 -20.58 -1.19 14.36
CA GLY A 273 -21.04 -2.01 15.47
C GLY A 273 -20.34 -3.37 15.58
N ASP A 274 -19.10 -3.48 15.10
CA ASP A 274 -18.31 -4.72 15.06
C ASP A 274 -17.08 -4.69 15.97
N GLY A 275 -17.11 -3.87 17.02
CA GLY A 275 -16.08 -3.78 18.05
C GLY A 275 -15.60 -2.36 18.32
N GLU A 276 -14.38 -2.22 18.82
CA GLU A 276 -13.72 -0.95 19.03
C GLU A 276 -12.65 -0.70 17.95
N VAL A 277 -12.48 0.55 17.57
CA VAL A 277 -11.46 1.00 16.61
C VAL A 277 -10.38 1.79 17.33
N GLU A 278 -9.13 1.65 16.88
CA GLU A 278 -7.96 2.20 17.53
C GLU A 278 -6.96 2.78 16.52
N ALA A 279 -6.51 4.01 16.77
CA ALA A 279 -5.38 4.62 16.08
C ALA A 279 -4.07 4.15 16.75
N LEU A 280 -3.18 3.59 15.97
CA LEU A 280 -1.88 3.10 16.39
C LEU A 280 -0.78 4.09 15.99
N ASP A 281 0.12 4.39 16.92
CA ASP A 281 1.27 5.24 16.64
C ASP A 281 2.31 4.45 15.82
N GLY A 282 2.84 5.11 14.78
CA GLY A 282 3.93 4.59 13.97
C GLY A 282 3.46 3.79 12.75
N LEU A 283 4.31 2.86 12.33
CA LEU A 283 4.13 2.07 11.11
C LEU A 283 3.66 0.65 11.44
N PRO A 284 2.93 -0.01 10.53
CA PRO A 284 2.60 -1.41 10.67
C PRO A 284 3.86 -2.29 10.66
N GLU A 285 3.71 -3.54 11.11
CA GLU A 285 4.74 -4.56 10.92
C GLU A 285 5.04 -4.72 9.42
N GLY A 286 6.32 -4.66 9.04
CA GLY A 286 6.77 -4.82 7.67
C GLY A 286 7.27 -6.23 7.39
N PHE A 287 7.01 -6.74 6.20
CA PHE A 287 7.42 -8.06 5.73
C PHE A 287 8.49 -7.96 4.65
N ASP A 288 9.39 -8.95 4.60
CA ASP A 288 10.44 -8.99 3.59
C ASP A 288 9.87 -9.09 2.18
N ILE A 289 10.42 -8.31 1.26
CA ILE A 289 10.09 -8.42 -0.16
C ILE A 289 10.62 -9.76 -0.65
N PRO A 290 9.79 -10.61 -1.27
CA PRO A 290 10.24 -11.87 -1.83
C PRO A 290 11.36 -11.64 -2.84
N GLN A 291 12.41 -12.47 -2.79
CA GLN A 291 13.45 -12.43 -3.80
C GLN A 291 12.86 -12.81 -5.17
N MET A 292 12.99 -11.88 -6.10
CA MET A 292 12.73 -12.09 -7.52
C MET A 292 14.06 -12.28 -8.27
N PRO A 293 14.06 -12.88 -9.46
CA PRO A 293 15.27 -12.98 -10.28
C PRO A 293 15.90 -11.61 -10.51
N GLU A 294 17.23 -11.57 -10.59
CA GLU A 294 17.97 -10.32 -10.75
C GLU A 294 17.71 -9.61 -12.09
N ASP A 295 17.32 -10.34 -13.13
CA ASP A 295 17.17 -9.83 -14.47
C ASP A 295 15.72 -9.96 -14.97
N PRO A 296 14.91 -8.88 -14.96
CA PRO A 296 13.78 -8.80 -15.87
C PRO A 296 14.35 -8.90 -17.29
N GLN A 297 13.68 -9.65 -18.15
CA GLN A 297 14.13 -10.04 -19.47
C GLN A 297 14.65 -8.88 -20.32
N GLU A 298 15.95 -8.65 -20.28
CA GLU A 298 16.63 -7.79 -21.23
C GLU A 298 17.10 -8.59 -22.43
N TYR A 299 16.44 -8.40 -23.56
CA TYR A 299 16.86 -9.02 -24.82
C TYR A 299 17.99 -8.24 -25.51
N SER A 300 18.92 -7.73 -24.73
CA SER A 300 20.14 -7.07 -25.18
C SER A 300 21.38 -7.79 -24.60
N PRO A 301 21.69 -8.99 -25.06
CA PRO A 301 22.72 -9.86 -24.46
C PRO A 301 24.15 -9.22 -24.47
N GLY A 302 24.40 -8.20 -25.30
CA GLY A 302 25.64 -7.43 -25.29
C GLY A 302 25.73 -6.49 -24.09
N LEU A 303 24.66 -5.75 -23.81
CA LEU A 303 24.58 -4.81 -22.70
C LEU A 303 24.67 -5.51 -21.34
N ASP A 304 23.99 -6.63 -21.18
CA ASP A 304 24.04 -7.42 -19.96
C ASP A 304 25.46 -7.90 -19.61
N LYS A 305 26.23 -8.36 -20.62
CA LYS A 305 27.63 -8.74 -20.43
C LYS A 305 28.51 -7.58 -20.01
N GLU A 306 28.32 -6.40 -20.59
CA GLU A 306 29.07 -5.19 -20.25
C GLU A 306 28.74 -4.69 -18.83
N LEU A 307 27.46 -4.67 -18.43
CA LEU A 307 27.03 -4.26 -17.10
C LEU A 307 27.55 -5.22 -16.02
N LYS A 308 27.49 -6.55 -16.26
CA LYS A 308 28.06 -7.55 -15.35
C LYS A 308 29.57 -7.45 -15.24
N GLN A 309 30.26 -7.07 -16.29
CA GLN A 309 31.72 -6.83 -16.26
C GLN A 309 32.07 -5.56 -15.48
N LYS A 310 31.33 -4.45 -15.65
CA LYS A 310 31.52 -3.19 -14.92
C LYS A 310 31.21 -3.37 -13.43
N ALA A 311 30.12 -4.02 -13.10
CA ALA A 311 29.78 -4.32 -11.69
C ALA A 311 30.86 -5.18 -10.98
N LYS A 312 31.52 -6.10 -11.71
CA LYS A 312 32.66 -6.89 -11.18
C LYS A 312 33.94 -6.11 -11.08
N ALA A 313 34.13 -5.08 -11.92
CA ALA A 313 35.29 -4.20 -11.89
C ALA A 313 35.20 -3.10 -10.82
N GLY A 314 34.06 -2.92 -10.18
CA GLY A 314 33.85 -1.90 -9.16
C GLY A 314 33.77 -0.48 -9.70
N GLU A 315 33.43 -0.31 -10.99
CA GLU A 315 33.23 0.98 -11.68
C GLU A 315 31.78 1.44 -11.62
#